data_6675b1896794d53c08bfe086d86f7a3c
#
_entry.id   6675b1896794d53c08bfe086d86f7a3c
#
_cell.length_a   1.000
_cell.length_b   1.000
_cell.length_c   1.000
_cell.angle_alpha   90.00
_cell.angle_beta   90.00
_cell.angle_gamma   90.00
#
_symmetry.space_group_name_H-M   'P 1'
#
loop_
_entity.id
_entity.type
_entity.pdbx_description
1 polymer ?
#
loop_
_entity_poly.entity_id
_entity_poly.type
_entity_poly.pdbx_seq_one_letter_code
_entity_poly.pdbx_strand_id
1 'polypeptide(L)'
;MTVPTNKWTQVVVAAAFVWGVCIWAAMTAPVHAQAAATPAAAQAGSGIWSGVYTDAQAKRGEGMANKSCVSCHGSELMGGEAGPTLVGLEFLGNWNSLSLGDLFDRIHATMPADAPGSLSPQDTADVIAYVLKLNKYPAGQKELPNDMSALGQVKIEGQPPAK
;
A
#
# COMPACT_ATOMS: atom_id res chain seq x y z
N MET A 1 9.01 -65.89 4.81
CA MET A 1 9.84 -65.46 3.65
C MET A 1 10.85 -64.46 4.20
N THR A 2 12.07 -64.78 3.97
CA THR A 2 13.31 -64.40 4.66
C THR A 2 13.78 -62.97 4.38
N VAL A 3 14.13 -62.25 5.43
CA VAL A 3 14.87 -61.00 5.40
C VAL A 3 16.38 -61.34 5.37
N PRO A 4 17.20 -60.76 4.46
CA PRO A 4 18.65 -60.91 4.59
C PRO A 4 19.22 -59.75 5.43
N THR A 5 19.86 -60.12 6.50
CA THR A 5 20.79 -59.32 7.32
C THR A 5 22.09 -59.15 6.56
N ASN A 6 22.58 -57.91 6.48
CA ASN A 6 23.96 -57.66 6.02
C ASN A 6 24.78 -57.09 7.16
N LYS A 7 25.76 -57.90 7.58
CA LYS A 7 26.78 -57.58 8.55
C LYS A 7 27.96 -56.95 7.87
N TRP A 8 28.38 -55.82 8.27
CA TRP A 8 29.77 -55.33 8.12
C TRP A 8 30.22 -54.73 9.43
N THR A 9 30.80 -55.56 10.22
CA THR A 9 32.16 -55.62 10.71
C THR A 9 32.73 -54.31 11.28
N GLN A 10 32.93 -54.41 12.58
CA GLN A 10 33.72 -53.52 13.43
C GLN A 10 35.18 -53.43 12.98
N VAL A 11 35.73 -52.25 12.95
CA VAL A 11 37.19 -52.06 13.09
C VAL A 11 37.40 -50.99 14.17
N VAL A 12 37.90 -51.49 15.30
CA VAL A 12 38.43 -50.69 16.40
C VAL A 12 39.88 -50.39 16.03
N VAL A 13 40.28 -49.13 16.04
CA VAL A 13 41.67 -48.73 16.17
C VAL A 13 41.78 -47.61 17.16
N ALA A 14 42.58 -47.90 18.18
CA ALA A 14 42.85 -47.02 19.31
C ALA A 14 43.99 -46.03 18.99
N ALA A 15 44.01 -44.98 19.81
CA ALA A 15 45.16 -44.18 20.27
C ALA A 15 45.76 -43.13 19.35
N ALA A 16 45.67 -41.86 19.79
CA ALA A 16 46.80 -41.13 20.29
C ALA A 16 46.40 -39.73 20.78
N PHE A 17 46.66 -39.44 22.03
CA PHE A 17 46.59 -38.10 22.64
C PHE A 17 47.67 -37.21 22.01
N VAL A 18 47.25 -36.07 21.46
CA VAL A 18 48.14 -34.94 21.23
C VAL A 18 47.40 -33.68 21.74
N TRP A 19 48.00 -33.10 22.75
CA TRP A 19 47.63 -31.78 23.27
C TRP A 19 47.87 -30.72 22.17
N GLY A 20 46.82 -30.15 21.69
CA GLY A 20 46.86 -28.99 20.78
C GLY A 20 46.09 -27.83 21.41
N VAL A 21 46.80 -26.79 21.77
CA VAL A 21 46.30 -25.51 22.28
C VAL A 21 45.33 -24.94 21.27
N CYS A 22 44.05 -24.95 21.58
CA CYS A 22 43.04 -24.25 20.76
C CYS A 22 43.08 -22.77 21.08
N ILE A 23 43.71 -22.01 20.20
CA ILE A 23 43.61 -20.56 20.12
C ILE A 23 42.12 -20.26 19.75
N TRP A 24 41.41 -19.68 20.71
CA TRP A 24 40.09 -19.09 20.45
C TRP A 24 40.27 -17.85 19.59
N ALA A 25 40.18 -17.99 18.28
CA ALA A 25 39.96 -16.87 17.40
C ALA A 25 38.46 -16.49 17.52
N ALA A 26 38.21 -15.46 18.31
CA ALA A 26 36.90 -14.83 18.34
C ALA A 26 36.61 -14.26 16.94
N MET A 27 35.88 -15.01 16.13
CA MET A 27 35.24 -14.49 14.92
C MET A 27 34.12 -13.54 15.34
N THR A 28 34.47 -12.25 15.45
CA THR A 28 33.48 -11.17 15.48
C THR A 28 32.86 -11.09 14.10
N ALA A 29 31.74 -11.82 13.87
CA ALA A 29 30.95 -11.59 12.72
C ALA A 29 30.40 -10.16 12.78
N PRO A 30 30.49 -9.35 11.71
CA PRO A 30 29.85 -8.07 11.69
C PRO A 30 28.33 -8.30 11.78
N VAL A 31 27.73 -7.85 12.87
CA VAL A 31 26.29 -7.72 12.99
C VAL A 31 25.90 -6.68 11.93
N HIS A 32 25.44 -7.16 10.79
CA HIS A 32 24.73 -6.31 9.85
C HIS A 32 23.48 -5.86 10.61
N ALA A 33 23.52 -4.64 11.12
CA ALA A 33 22.31 -3.96 11.56
C ALA A 33 21.39 -3.89 10.32
N GLN A 34 20.48 -4.86 10.21
CA GLN A 34 19.33 -4.70 9.36
C GLN A 34 18.64 -3.45 9.89
N ALA A 35 18.80 -2.36 9.14
CA ALA A 35 17.94 -1.21 9.31
C ALA A 35 16.51 -1.76 9.18
N ALA A 36 15.86 -1.94 10.34
CA ALA A 36 14.45 -2.21 10.37
C ALA A 36 13.83 -1.10 9.53
N ALA A 37 13.24 -1.47 8.39
CA ALA A 37 12.42 -0.57 7.61
C ALA A 37 11.38 -0.05 8.61
N THR A 38 11.56 1.17 9.03
CA THR A 38 10.59 1.88 9.87
C THR A 38 9.29 1.77 9.09
N PRO A 39 8.22 1.13 9.62
CA PRO A 39 6.93 1.16 8.95
C PRO A 39 6.66 2.62 8.70
N ALA A 40 6.34 2.97 7.43
CA ALA A 40 6.05 4.34 7.04
C ALA A 40 5.08 4.89 8.09
N ALA A 41 5.57 5.87 8.86
CA ALA A 41 4.82 6.40 9.99
C ALA A 41 3.47 6.83 9.41
N ALA A 42 2.43 6.07 9.76
CA ALA A 42 1.07 6.45 9.50
C ALA A 42 0.96 7.91 9.92
N GLN A 43 0.48 8.77 9.04
CA GLN A 43 0.29 10.18 9.35
C GLN A 43 -0.86 10.28 10.36
N ALA A 44 -0.59 9.80 11.61
CA ALA A 44 -1.50 9.95 12.72
C ALA A 44 -1.66 11.45 12.96
N GLY A 45 -2.81 11.99 12.57
CA GLY A 45 -3.22 13.36 12.86
C GLY A 45 -3.21 14.35 11.70
N SER A 46 -2.89 13.96 10.47
CA SER A 46 -3.07 14.86 9.33
C SER A 46 -4.42 14.59 8.66
N GLY A 47 -5.41 15.44 8.89
CA GLY A 47 -6.67 15.37 8.15
C GLY A 47 -6.46 15.54 6.65
N ILE A 48 -7.46 15.24 5.84
CA ILE A 48 -7.41 15.35 4.37
C ILE A 48 -6.91 16.72 3.86
N TRP A 49 -7.10 17.77 4.66
CA TRP A 49 -6.69 19.13 4.35
C TRP A 49 -5.20 19.43 4.59
N SER A 50 -4.43 18.47 5.09
CA SER A 50 -2.99 18.65 5.32
C SER A 50 -2.11 18.30 4.10
N GLY A 51 -2.72 17.98 2.97
CA GLY A 51 -1.98 17.59 1.75
C GLY A 51 -1.53 16.13 1.80
N VAL A 52 -2.49 15.23 1.63
CA VAL A 52 -2.28 13.78 1.74
C VAL A 52 -1.84 13.11 0.45
N TYR A 53 -1.75 13.84 -0.66
CA TYR A 53 -1.32 13.36 -1.98
C TYR A 53 -0.36 14.37 -2.63
N THR A 54 0.33 13.99 -3.70
CA THR A 54 1.17 14.91 -4.48
C THR A 54 0.53 15.26 -5.82
N ASP A 55 0.88 16.42 -6.40
CA ASP A 55 0.44 16.78 -7.75
C ASP A 55 0.90 15.77 -8.80
N ALA A 56 2.09 15.20 -8.65
CA ALA A 56 2.59 14.16 -9.55
C ALA A 56 1.71 12.91 -9.49
N GLN A 57 1.28 12.51 -8.31
CA GLN A 57 0.36 11.39 -8.12
C GLN A 57 -1.01 11.69 -8.76
N ALA A 58 -1.58 12.86 -8.51
CA ALA A 58 -2.84 13.26 -9.12
C ALA A 58 -2.76 13.31 -10.66
N LYS A 59 -1.59 13.65 -11.22
CA LYS A 59 -1.39 13.63 -12.67
C LYS A 59 -1.37 12.22 -13.26
N ARG A 60 -0.81 11.24 -12.55
CA ARG A 60 -0.92 9.83 -12.94
C ARG A 60 -2.38 9.35 -12.89
N GLY A 61 -3.07 9.73 -11.80
CA GLY A 61 -4.49 9.42 -11.61
C GLY A 61 -5.39 10.02 -12.69
N GLU A 62 -5.12 11.24 -13.16
CA GLU A 62 -5.81 11.83 -14.30
C GLU A 62 -5.65 10.97 -15.56
N GLY A 63 -4.44 10.51 -15.84
CA GLY A 63 -4.18 9.61 -16.97
C GLY A 63 -4.94 8.29 -16.88
N MET A 64 -5.06 7.72 -15.68
CA MET A 64 -5.81 6.50 -15.43
C MET A 64 -7.33 6.76 -15.52
N ALA A 65 -7.82 7.84 -14.92
CA ALA A 65 -9.24 8.20 -14.96
C ALA A 65 -9.72 8.45 -16.39
N ASN A 66 -8.92 9.10 -17.23
CA ASN A 66 -9.22 9.30 -18.64
C ASN A 66 -9.36 7.99 -19.43
N LYS A 67 -8.67 6.94 -19.02
CA LYS A 67 -8.75 5.63 -19.68
C LYS A 67 -9.94 4.79 -19.20
N SER A 68 -10.25 4.85 -17.90
CA SER A 68 -11.09 3.84 -17.26
C SER A 68 -12.33 4.39 -16.56
N CYS A 69 -12.47 5.71 -16.40
CA CYS A 69 -13.54 6.29 -15.61
C CYS A 69 -14.46 7.24 -16.39
N VAL A 70 -13.87 8.06 -17.28
CA VAL A 70 -14.63 9.14 -17.94
C VAL A 70 -15.74 8.67 -18.85
N SER A 71 -15.68 7.44 -19.38
CA SER A 71 -16.75 6.86 -20.20
C SER A 71 -18.09 6.80 -19.46
N CYS A 72 -18.05 6.62 -18.13
CA CYS A 72 -19.24 6.55 -17.29
C CYS A 72 -19.43 7.83 -16.45
N HIS A 73 -18.34 8.35 -15.86
CA HIS A 73 -18.39 9.48 -14.92
C HIS A 73 -18.23 10.86 -15.59
N GLY A 74 -18.15 10.90 -16.92
CA GLY A 74 -18.02 12.15 -17.68
C GLY A 74 -16.62 12.77 -17.61
N SER A 75 -16.38 13.78 -18.43
CA SER A 75 -15.12 14.54 -18.39
C SER A 75 -14.93 15.21 -17.04
N GLU A 76 -13.68 15.23 -16.55
CA GLU A 76 -13.37 15.73 -15.21
C GLU A 76 -14.19 15.09 -14.08
N LEU A 77 -14.74 13.89 -14.36
CA LEU A 77 -15.56 13.12 -13.41
C LEU A 77 -16.79 13.89 -12.89
N MET A 78 -17.34 14.79 -13.70
CA MET A 78 -18.47 15.65 -13.34
C MET A 78 -19.84 14.95 -13.48
N GLY A 79 -19.84 13.65 -13.71
CA GLY A 79 -21.05 12.85 -13.92
C GLY A 79 -21.38 12.64 -15.39
N GLY A 80 -22.08 11.57 -15.67
CA GLY A 80 -22.56 11.17 -16.99
C GLY A 80 -23.85 10.36 -16.90
N GLU A 81 -24.31 9.85 -18.04
CA GLU A 81 -25.53 9.02 -18.07
C GLU A 81 -25.39 7.69 -17.33
N ALA A 82 -24.16 7.16 -17.27
CA ALA A 82 -23.88 5.83 -16.72
C ALA A 82 -23.24 5.85 -15.30
N GLY A 83 -22.82 7.01 -14.81
CA GLY A 83 -22.19 7.12 -13.51
C GLY A 83 -22.38 8.49 -12.87
N PRO A 84 -22.43 8.54 -11.52
CA PRO A 84 -22.60 9.79 -10.77
C PRO A 84 -21.39 10.70 -10.92
N THR A 85 -21.55 11.98 -10.56
CA THR A 85 -20.41 12.88 -10.40
C THR A 85 -19.55 12.44 -9.21
N LEU A 86 -18.23 12.56 -9.37
CA LEU A 86 -17.25 12.29 -8.31
C LEU A 86 -16.63 13.59 -7.77
N VAL A 87 -17.32 14.73 -8.01
CA VAL A 87 -16.85 16.05 -7.56
C VAL A 87 -17.98 16.86 -6.90
N GLY A 88 -17.58 17.83 -6.09
CA GLY A 88 -18.49 18.80 -5.49
C GLY A 88 -19.41 18.24 -4.40
N LEU A 89 -20.58 18.82 -4.29
CA LEU A 89 -21.50 18.52 -3.18
C LEU A 89 -22.05 17.08 -3.23
N GLU A 90 -22.23 16.50 -4.40
CA GLU A 90 -22.70 15.13 -4.52
C GLU A 90 -21.62 14.13 -4.05
N PHE A 91 -20.35 14.37 -4.41
CA PHE A 91 -19.25 13.59 -3.86
C PHE A 91 -19.22 13.68 -2.33
N LEU A 92 -19.32 14.88 -1.80
CA LEU A 92 -19.34 15.10 -0.34
C LEU A 92 -20.58 14.48 0.31
N GLY A 93 -21.75 14.53 -0.32
CA GLY A 93 -22.95 13.89 0.18
C GLY A 93 -22.80 12.38 0.38
N ASN A 94 -22.00 11.74 -0.45
CA ASN A 94 -21.75 10.30 -0.37
C ASN A 94 -20.56 9.93 0.50
N TRP A 95 -19.53 10.79 0.62
CA TRP A 95 -18.24 10.42 1.18
C TRP A 95 -17.83 11.22 2.43
N ASN A 96 -18.53 12.31 2.77
CA ASN A 96 -18.20 13.07 3.96
C ASN A 96 -18.26 12.22 5.22
N SER A 97 -17.25 12.33 6.07
CA SER A 97 -17.04 11.54 7.30
C SER A 97 -16.63 10.07 7.10
N LEU A 98 -16.65 9.55 5.87
CA LEU A 98 -16.03 8.27 5.54
C LEU A 98 -14.52 8.43 5.40
N SER A 99 -13.79 7.33 5.40
CA SER A 99 -12.35 7.36 5.22
C SER A 99 -11.93 7.26 3.76
N LEU A 100 -10.70 7.66 3.44
CA LEU A 100 -10.09 7.36 2.15
C LEU A 100 -9.92 5.85 1.95
N GLY A 101 -9.85 5.05 3.02
CA GLY A 101 -9.86 3.59 2.95
C GLY A 101 -11.19 3.05 2.43
N ASP A 102 -12.31 3.62 2.87
CA ASP A 102 -13.65 3.23 2.37
C ASP A 102 -13.79 3.57 0.87
N LEU A 103 -13.28 4.74 0.46
CA LEU A 103 -13.26 5.14 -0.95
C LEU A 103 -12.34 4.24 -1.78
N PHE A 104 -11.17 3.89 -1.24
CA PHE A 104 -10.23 2.98 -1.88
C PHE A 104 -10.84 1.61 -2.10
N ASP A 105 -11.43 1.02 -1.07
CA ASP A 105 -12.08 -0.29 -1.17
C ASP A 105 -13.19 -0.28 -2.22
N ARG A 106 -14.03 0.75 -2.19
CA ARG A 106 -15.10 0.90 -3.18
C ARG A 106 -14.57 0.94 -4.60
N ILE A 107 -13.56 1.76 -4.88
CA ILE A 107 -12.99 1.88 -6.22
C ILE A 107 -12.30 0.58 -6.61
N HIS A 108 -11.41 0.07 -5.75
CA HIS A 108 -10.60 -1.10 -6.05
C HIS A 108 -11.44 -2.36 -6.28
N ALA A 109 -12.48 -2.57 -5.48
CA ALA A 109 -13.31 -3.77 -5.56
C ALA A 109 -14.38 -3.72 -6.67
N THR A 110 -14.86 -2.51 -7.04
CA THR A 110 -16.06 -2.42 -7.89
C THR A 110 -15.89 -1.60 -9.17
N MET A 111 -14.77 -0.91 -9.34
CA MET A 111 -14.49 -0.05 -10.49
C MET A 111 -13.21 -0.49 -11.24
N PRO A 112 -13.18 -0.27 -12.58
CA PRO A 112 -14.29 0.15 -13.45
C PRO A 112 -15.41 -0.90 -13.45
N ALA A 113 -16.66 -0.47 -13.64
CA ALA A 113 -17.81 -1.38 -13.53
C ALA A 113 -17.85 -2.48 -14.61
N ASP A 114 -17.19 -2.28 -15.74
CA ASP A 114 -17.02 -3.26 -16.82
C ASP A 114 -15.83 -4.21 -16.59
N ALA A 115 -14.94 -3.87 -15.64
CA ALA A 115 -13.77 -4.69 -15.24
C ALA A 115 -13.44 -4.53 -13.73
N PRO A 116 -14.33 -4.96 -12.81
CA PRO A 116 -14.11 -4.79 -11.37
C PRO A 116 -12.83 -5.44 -10.90
N GLY A 117 -12.06 -4.75 -10.03
CA GLY A 117 -10.81 -5.25 -9.48
C GLY A 117 -9.61 -5.23 -10.46
N SER A 118 -9.76 -4.65 -11.64
CA SER A 118 -8.66 -4.59 -12.64
C SER A 118 -7.61 -3.51 -12.34
N LEU A 119 -7.94 -2.52 -11.53
CA LEU A 119 -6.99 -1.49 -11.12
C LEU A 119 -6.00 -2.06 -10.10
N SER A 120 -4.71 -1.81 -10.30
CA SER A 120 -3.74 -2.10 -9.25
C SER A 120 -3.99 -1.23 -8.01
N PRO A 121 -3.52 -1.63 -6.82
CA PRO A 121 -3.61 -0.77 -5.63
C PRO A 121 -2.98 0.61 -5.84
N GLN A 122 -1.90 0.71 -6.62
CA GLN A 122 -1.26 1.99 -6.94
C GLN A 122 -2.13 2.83 -7.87
N ASP A 123 -2.70 2.24 -8.92
CA ASP A 123 -3.60 2.96 -9.82
C ASP A 123 -4.84 3.48 -9.09
N THR A 124 -5.37 2.69 -8.15
CA THR A 124 -6.48 3.10 -7.30
C THR A 124 -6.13 4.32 -6.44
N ALA A 125 -4.96 4.31 -5.79
CA ALA A 125 -4.47 5.44 -5.00
C ALA A 125 -4.23 6.69 -5.87
N ASP A 126 -3.70 6.51 -7.06
CA ASP A 126 -3.46 7.60 -8.01
C ASP A 126 -4.78 8.22 -8.49
N VAL A 127 -5.80 7.40 -8.80
CA VAL A 127 -7.15 7.88 -9.14
C VAL A 127 -7.77 8.66 -7.97
N ILE A 128 -7.63 8.18 -6.73
CA ILE A 128 -8.11 8.90 -5.56
C ILE A 128 -7.42 10.27 -5.46
N ALA A 129 -6.11 10.34 -5.64
CA ALA A 129 -5.38 11.61 -5.64
C ALA A 129 -5.94 12.60 -6.68
N TYR A 130 -6.31 12.11 -7.86
CA TYR A 130 -6.96 12.94 -8.88
C TYR A 130 -8.37 13.40 -8.44
N VAL A 131 -9.19 12.52 -7.89
CA VAL A 131 -10.50 12.89 -7.33
C VAL A 131 -10.37 13.95 -6.25
N LEU A 132 -9.39 13.81 -5.33
CA LEU A 132 -9.12 14.80 -4.29
C LEU A 132 -8.73 16.17 -4.89
N LYS A 133 -7.89 16.18 -5.93
CA LYS A 133 -7.51 17.39 -6.65
C LYS A 133 -8.72 18.09 -7.27
N LEU A 134 -9.60 17.36 -7.93
CA LEU A 134 -10.82 17.89 -8.51
C LEU A 134 -11.76 18.49 -7.43
N ASN A 135 -11.78 17.88 -6.26
CA ASN A 135 -12.52 18.37 -5.09
C ASN A 135 -11.79 19.46 -4.30
N LYS A 136 -10.67 20.02 -4.83
CA LYS A 136 -9.94 21.17 -4.29
C LYS A 136 -9.25 20.90 -2.94
N TYR A 137 -9.02 19.65 -2.58
CA TYR A 137 -8.13 19.34 -1.47
C TYR A 137 -6.69 19.72 -1.83
N PRO A 138 -5.89 20.22 -0.87
CA PRO A 138 -4.53 20.65 -1.17
C PRO A 138 -3.61 19.47 -1.46
N ALA A 139 -2.70 19.62 -2.41
CA ALA A 139 -1.58 18.71 -2.58
C ALA A 139 -0.53 18.92 -1.48
N GLY A 140 0.20 17.88 -1.15
CA GLY A 140 1.29 17.87 -0.19
C GLY A 140 2.60 17.36 -0.78
N GLN A 141 3.51 16.94 0.09
CA GLN A 141 4.86 16.49 -0.29
C GLN A 141 5.00 14.96 -0.31
N LYS A 142 3.99 14.24 0.15
CA LYS A 142 4.00 12.77 0.19
C LYS A 142 2.84 12.23 -0.63
N GLU A 143 3.10 11.13 -1.31
CA GLU A 143 2.06 10.41 -2.05
C GLU A 143 1.08 9.75 -1.09
N LEU A 144 -0.17 9.69 -1.51
CA LEU A 144 -1.20 8.89 -0.88
C LEU A 144 -0.77 7.43 -0.93
N PRO A 145 -0.73 6.72 0.20
CA PRO A 145 -0.36 5.32 0.21
C PRO A 145 -1.40 4.46 -0.54
N ASN A 146 -0.97 3.32 -1.04
CA ASN A 146 -1.85 2.31 -1.66
C ASN A 146 -2.25 1.21 -0.67
N ASP A 147 -2.26 1.54 0.60
CA ASP A 147 -2.58 0.67 1.73
C ASP A 147 -3.87 1.11 2.42
N MET A 148 -4.86 0.22 2.44
CA MET A 148 -6.20 0.51 2.97
C MET A 148 -6.18 0.84 4.48
N SER A 149 -5.27 0.23 5.25
CA SER A 149 -5.18 0.50 6.70
C SER A 149 -4.68 1.92 6.97
N ALA A 150 -3.68 2.38 6.21
CA ALA A 150 -3.18 3.74 6.30
C ALA A 150 -4.24 4.76 5.83
N LEU A 151 -4.93 4.46 4.74
CA LEU A 151 -6.00 5.30 4.18
C LEU A 151 -7.22 5.38 5.10
N GLY A 152 -7.49 4.32 5.88
CA GLY A 152 -8.58 4.27 6.85
C GLY A 152 -8.46 5.31 7.99
N GLN A 153 -7.26 5.86 8.20
CA GLN A 153 -7.02 6.88 9.21
C GLN A 153 -7.34 8.32 8.72
N VAL A 154 -7.53 8.50 7.41
CA VAL A 154 -7.79 9.82 6.81
C VAL A 154 -9.28 9.95 6.50
N LYS A 155 -9.97 10.85 7.21
CA LYS A 155 -11.39 11.13 6.97
C LYS A 155 -11.56 12.17 5.86
N ILE A 156 -12.58 11.94 5.03
CA ILE A 156 -13.01 12.91 4.01
C ILE A 156 -13.89 13.93 4.69
N GLU A 157 -13.47 15.18 4.69
CA GLU A 157 -14.15 16.30 5.34
C GLU A 157 -14.38 17.42 4.33
N GLY A 158 -15.63 17.87 4.21
CA GLY A 158 -16.02 18.88 3.21
C GLY A 158 -15.47 20.28 3.45
N GLN A 159 -14.98 20.58 4.65
CA GLN A 159 -14.41 21.88 4.99
C GLN A 159 -13.10 21.73 5.75
N PRO A 160 -12.15 22.67 5.57
CA PRO A 160 -10.93 22.65 6.36
C PRO A 160 -11.28 22.87 7.84
N PRO A 161 -10.45 22.37 8.77
CA PRO A 161 -10.64 22.58 10.18
C PRO A 161 -10.63 24.09 10.49
N ALA A 162 -11.50 24.51 11.41
CA ALA A 162 -11.52 25.89 11.89
C ALA A 162 -10.15 26.26 12.49
N LYS A 163 -9.65 27.44 12.16
CA LYS A 163 -8.40 27.98 12.72
C LYS A 163 -8.60 28.45 14.15
#